data_0884a3618b0ba8b47579b425feec8375
#
_entry.id   0884a3618b0ba8b47579b425feec8375
#
_cell.length_a   1.000
_cell.length_b   1.000
_cell.length_c   1.000
_cell.angle_alpha   90.00
_cell.angle_beta   90.00
_cell.angle_gamma   90.00
#
_symmetry.space_group_name_H-M   'P 1'
#
loop_
_entity.id
_entity.type
_entity.pdbx_description
1 polymer ?
#
loop_
_entity_poly.entity_id
_entity_poly.type
_entity_poly.pdbx_seq_one_letter_code
_entity_poly.pdbx_strand_id
1 'polypeptide(L)'
;MALGADYRGLLGYLPQQFGYYPNYTPRQFLRYVAALQCLPKRETEERISRLLELVGLGADGDRKLKKFSGGMIQRVGIASAMLNDPRLLILDEPTAGLDPRERVRFRNLIHSLAEDRIVLLSTHIVSDVETIAGQIVMFRDHRLYCCDTPANICARFRGKVFQVPAGTPLGPDQFLLSEGQSEVGPVLRILTENPPAGAVPAGPGLEDAFLAIYREVQS
;
A
#
# COMPACT_ATOMS: atom_id res chain seq x y z
N MET A 1 11.48 14.17 -25.21
CA MET A 1 12.43 14.94 -24.36
C MET A 1 12.98 13.98 -23.32
N ALA A 2 14.30 13.79 -23.25
CA ALA A 2 14.90 13.08 -22.13
C ALA A 2 14.75 13.99 -20.91
N LEU A 3 13.93 13.58 -19.94
CA LEU A 3 13.86 14.22 -18.65
C LEU A 3 15.24 14.08 -18.00
N GLY A 4 15.96 15.18 -17.84
CA GLY A 4 17.35 15.22 -17.43
C GLY A 4 17.58 14.81 -15.96
N ALA A 5 18.78 15.06 -15.46
CA ALA A 5 19.18 14.76 -14.08
C ALA A 5 18.25 15.41 -13.02
N ASP A 6 17.72 16.58 -13.33
CA ASP A 6 16.84 17.35 -12.46
C ASP A 6 15.53 16.62 -12.11
N TYR A 7 14.95 15.88 -13.07
CA TYR A 7 13.75 15.07 -12.80
C TYR A 7 14.04 13.93 -11.80
N ARG A 8 15.19 13.29 -11.92
CA ARG A 8 15.58 12.21 -11.01
C ARG A 8 15.77 12.70 -9.57
N GLY A 9 16.16 13.96 -9.40
CA GLY A 9 16.25 14.60 -8.09
C GLY A 9 14.89 14.78 -7.40
N LEU A 10 13.80 14.83 -8.16
CA LEU A 10 12.44 14.98 -7.64
C LEU A 10 11.76 13.65 -7.32
N LEU A 11 12.37 12.52 -7.67
CA LEU A 11 11.81 11.18 -7.57
C LEU A 11 12.50 10.35 -6.48
N GLY A 12 11.72 9.80 -5.56
CA GLY A 12 12.10 8.71 -4.68
C GLY A 12 11.44 7.41 -5.12
N TYR A 13 12.16 6.31 -5.11
CA TYR A 13 11.62 5.01 -5.51
C TYR A 13 12.04 3.91 -4.55
N LEU A 14 11.08 3.16 -4.05
CA LEU A 14 11.27 1.93 -3.29
C LEU A 14 10.73 0.75 -4.11
N PRO A 15 11.60 -0.12 -4.67
CA PRO A 15 11.16 -1.32 -5.37
C PRO A 15 10.63 -2.38 -4.40
N GLN A 16 9.81 -3.29 -4.90
CA GLN A 16 9.29 -4.45 -4.15
C GLN A 16 10.42 -5.27 -3.51
N GLN A 17 11.50 -5.51 -4.26
CA GLN A 17 12.72 -6.14 -3.76
C GLN A 17 13.81 -5.10 -3.57
N PHE A 18 13.92 -4.61 -2.35
CA PHE A 18 14.93 -3.62 -1.99
C PHE A 18 16.29 -4.29 -1.74
N GLY A 19 17.25 -3.99 -2.61
CA GLY A 19 18.64 -4.48 -2.48
C GLY A 19 19.42 -3.71 -1.43
N TYR A 20 20.08 -4.41 -0.51
CA TYR A 20 20.92 -3.82 0.53
C TYR A 20 22.17 -4.68 0.81
N TYR A 21 23.15 -4.11 1.51
CA TYR A 21 24.35 -4.82 1.93
C TYR A 21 24.23 -5.33 3.38
N PRO A 22 24.07 -6.65 3.63
CA PRO A 22 23.76 -7.20 4.95
C PRO A 22 24.75 -6.84 6.06
N ASN A 23 26.01 -6.59 5.70
CA ASN A 23 27.08 -6.24 6.64
C ASN A 23 27.20 -4.74 6.89
N TYR A 24 26.47 -3.89 6.17
CA TYR A 24 26.42 -2.46 6.43
C TYR A 24 25.47 -2.16 7.60
N THR A 25 25.67 -1.01 8.23
CA THR A 25 24.67 -0.40 9.10
C THR A 25 23.76 0.51 8.27
N PRO A 26 22.54 0.88 8.74
CA PRO A 26 21.71 1.87 8.09
C PRO A 26 22.47 3.14 7.70
N ARG A 27 23.26 3.71 8.62
CA ARG A 27 24.06 4.91 8.34
C ARG A 27 25.07 4.68 7.22
N GLN A 28 25.76 3.55 7.22
CA GLN A 28 26.72 3.20 6.16
C GLN A 28 26.02 3.04 4.81
N PHE A 29 24.87 2.36 4.80
CA PHE A 29 24.09 2.14 3.59
C PHE A 29 23.58 3.47 3.02
N LEU A 30 22.98 4.32 3.85
CA LEU A 30 22.47 5.61 3.40
C LEU A 30 23.57 6.56 2.93
N ARG A 31 24.77 6.54 3.56
CA ARG A 31 25.94 7.28 3.06
C ARG A 31 26.37 6.80 1.67
N TYR A 32 26.36 5.48 1.47
CA TYR A 32 26.69 4.90 0.17
C TYR A 32 25.72 5.37 -0.91
N VAL A 33 24.41 5.31 -0.64
CA VAL A 33 23.38 5.79 -1.60
C VAL A 33 23.48 7.29 -1.82
N ALA A 34 23.69 8.09 -0.77
CA ALA A 34 23.88 9.53 -0.89
C ALA A 34 25.09 9.89 -1.77
N ALA A 35 26.18 9.12 -1.66
CA ALA A 35 27.35 9.30 -2.52
C ALA A 35 27.05 8.99 -4.00
N LEU A 36 26.24 7.95 -4.28
CA LEU A 36 25.79 7.62 -5.64
C LEU A 36 24.87 8.72 -6.23
N GLN A 37 24.12 9.40 -5.37
CA GLN A 37 23.25 10.52 -5.75
C GLN A 37 23.98 11.86 -5.80
N CYS A 38 25.30 11.87 -5.57
CA CYS A 38 26.15 13.07 -5.54
C CYS A 38 25.68 14.12 -4.50
N LEU A 39 25.09 13.69 -3.38
CA LEU A 39 24.65 14.60 -2.34
C LEU A 39 25.83 15.24 -1.59
N PRO A 40 25.73 16.54 -1.19
CA PRO A 40 26.79 17.21 -0.45
C PRO A 40 27.06 16.54 0.89
N LYS A 41 28.32 16.17 1.14
CA LYS A 41 28.72 15.45 2.38
C LYS A 41 28.34 16.18 3.66
N ARG A 42 28.42 17.52 3.66
CA ARG A 42 28.16 18.34 4.85
C ARG A 42 26.72 18.17 5.37
N GLU A 43 25.74 18.04 4.47
CA GLU A 43 24.32 17.95 4.79
C GLU A 43 23.86 16.48 4.94
N THR A 44 24.63 15.54 4.40
CA THR A 44 24.23 14.13 4.34
C THR A 44 24.08 13.50 5.73
N GLU A 45 24.99 13.77 6.67
CA GLU A 45 24.95 13.16 8.00
C GLU A 45 23.74 13.60 8.82
N GLU A 46 23.43 14.89 8.78
CA GLU A 46 22.25 15.43 9.46
C GLU A 46 20.97 14.89 8.83
N ARG A 47 20.92 14.83 7.50
CA ARG A 47 19.79 14.28 6.76
C ARG A 47 19.57 12.79 7.06
N ILE A 48 20.64 11.98 7.08
CA ILE A 48 20.58 10.57 7.46
C ILE A 48 20.03 10.41 8.87
N SER A 49 20.51 11.22 9.83
CA SER A 49 20.03 11.16 11.21
C SER A 49 18.52 11.47 11.30
N ARG A 50 18.06 12.53 10.62
CA ARG A 50 16.63 12.91 10.56
C ARG A 50 15.79 11.81 9.90
N LEU A 51 16.27 11.21 8.80
CA LEU A 51 15.55 10.15 8.10
C LEU A 51 15.46 8.88 8.95
N LEU A 52 16.51 8.50 9.66
CA LEU A 52 16.46 7.35 10.57
C LEU A 52 15.49 7.56 11.74
N GLU A 53 15.41 8.79 12.30
CA GLU A 53 14.40 9.14 13.30
C GLU A 53 12.99 9.06 12.69
N LEU A 54 12.78 9.65 11.51
CA LEU A 54 11.49 9.65 10.80
C LEU A 54 10.95 8.22 10.59
N VAL A 55 11.81 7.28 10.19
CA VAL A 55 11.42 5.88 9.98
C VAL A 55 11.48 5.03 11.27
N GLY A 56 11.75 5.64 12.44
CA GLY A 56 11.79 4.98 13.73
C GLY A 56 12.95 3.99 13.90
N LEU A 57 14.10 4.30 13.31
CA LEU A 57 15.34 3.50 13.34
C LEU A 57 16.53 4.27 13.92
N GLY A 58 16.31 5.40 14.59
CA GLY A 58 17.37 6.24 15.15
C GLY A 58 18.32 5.48 16.07
N ALA A 59 17.77 4.68 17.00
CA ALA A 59 18.52 3.84 17.93
C ALA A 59 19.25 2.66 17.26
N ASP A 60 18.79 2.20 16.08
CA ASP A 60 19.35 1.06 15.34
C ASP A 60 20.31 1.49 14.23
N GLY A 61 20.62 2.78 14.10
CA GLY A 61 21.42 3.35 13.01
C GLY A 61 22.81 2.75 12.82
N ASP A 62 23.38 2.16 13.88
CA ASP A 62 24.70 1.54 13.89
C ASP A 62 24.66 0.00 14.02
N ARG A 63 23.46 -0.60 14.02
CA ARG A 63 23.27 -2.06 14.02
C ARG A 63 23.32 -2.60 12.60
N LYS A 64 23.96 -3.75 12.38
CA LYS A 64 24.08 -4.35 11.04
C LYS A 64 22.75 -4.78 10.45
N LEU A 65 22.50 -4.47 9.18
CA LEU A 65 21.25 -4.76 8.45
C LEU A 65 20.87 -6.24 8.43
N LYS A 66 21.84 -7.17 8.46
CA LYS A 66 21.57 -8.61 8.59
C LYS A 66 20.82 -9.03 9.87
N LYS A 67 20.74 -8.14 10.85
CA LYS A 67 20.02 -8.37 12.11
C LYS A 67 18.63 -7.71 12.12
N PHE A 68 18.21 -7.12 10.99
CA PHE A 68 16.94 -6.41 10.88
C PHE A 68 15.82 -7.36 10.46
N SER A 69 14.60 -7.09 10.93
CA SER A 69 13.38 -7.70 10.40
C SER A 69 13.07 -7.16 9.00
N GLY A 70 12.18 -7.84 8.26
CA GLY A 70 11.72 -7.36 6.96
C GLY A 70 11.17 -5.94 7.01
N GLY A 71 10.34 -5.64 8.02
CA GLY A 71 9.80 -4.28 8.22
C GLY A 71 10.86 -3.23 8.56
N MET A 72 11.91 -3.60 9.28
CA MET A 72 13.05 -2.69 9.51
C MET A 72 13.81 -2.43 8.21
N ILE A 73 14.06 -3.45 7.38
CA ILE A 73 14.70 -3.29 6.07
C ILE A 73 13.87 -2.40 5.16
N GLN A 74 12.54 -2.60 5.13
CA GLN A 74 11.63 -1.78 4.33
C GLN A 74 11.71 -0.29 4.73
N ARG A 75 11.77 -0.01 6.04
CA ARG A 75 11.94 1.36 6.56
C ARG A 75 13.29 1.98 6.20
N VAL A 76 14.37 1.19 6.15
CA VAL A 76 15.66 1.66 5.60
C VAL A 76 15.52 1.99 4.11
N GLY A 77 14.76 1.20 3.35
CA GLY A 77 14.45 1.46 1.95
C GLY A 77 13.72 2.79 1.75
N ILE A 78 12.72 3.09 2.59
CA ILE A 78 12.05 4.40 2.56
C ILE A 78 13.04 5.53 2.86
N ALA A 79 13.86 5.38 3.91
CA ALA A 79 14.87 6.39 4.23
C ALA A 79 15.83 6.63 3.06
N SER A 80 16.19 5.55 2.33
CA SER A 80 17.02 5.63 1.12
C SER A 80 16.31 6.39 -0.02
N ALA A 81 15.02 6.09 -0.26
CA ALA A 81 14.21 6.76 -1.27
C ALA A 81 13.98 8.25 -0.98
N MET A 82 14.09 8.63 0.30
CA MET A 82 13.87 9.99 0.80
C MET A 82 15.16 10.85 0.85
N LEU A 83 16.33 10.30 0.48
CA LEU A 83 17.60 11.00 0.64
C LEU A 83 17.69 12.35 -0.09
N ASN A 84 17.08 12.49 -1.26
CA ASN A 84 17.07 13.77 -2.02
C ASN A 84 15.83 14.62 -1.77
N ASP A 85 15.05 14.31 -0.74
CA ASP A 85 13.82 15.04 -0.44
C ASP A 85 12.87 15.14 -1.66
N PRO A 86 12.42 13.98 -2.19
CA PRO A 86 11.66 13.92 -3.42
C PRO A 86 10.27 14.54 -3.26
N ARG A 87 9.76 15.15 -4.34
CA ARG A 87 8.36 15.60 -4.43
C ARG A 87 7.39 14.46 -4.78
N LEU A 88 7.88 13.43 -5.45
CA LEU A 88 7.14 12.22 -5.80
C LEU A 88 7.86 11.01 -5.24
N LEU A 89 7.19 10.29 -4.34
CA LEU A 89 7.66 9.04 -3.76
C LEU A 89 6.85 7.88 -4.35
N ILE A 90 7.52 6.95 -5.03
CA ILE A 90 6.89 5.74 -5.59
C ILE A 90 7.30 4.55 -4.73
N LEU A 91 6.32 3.81 -4.25
CA LEU A 91 6.48 2.65 -3.39
C LEU A 91 5.81 1.44 -4.05
N ASP A 92 6.60 0.44 -4.37
CA ASP A 92 6.13 -0.76 -5.06
C ASP A 92 5.98 -1.91 -4.06
N GLU A 93 4.72 -2.35 -3.82
CA GLU A 93 4.33 -3.41 -2.86
C GLU A 93 5.00 -3.28 -1.48
N PRO A 94 5.01 -2.10 -0.86
CA PRO A 94 5.86 -1.83 0.28
C PRO A 94 5.42 -2.52 1.59
N THR A 95 4.21 -3.07 1.65
CA THR A 95 3.65 -3.79 2.80
C THR A 95 3.68 -5.30 2.65
N ALA A 96 4.12 -5.81 1.48
CA ALA A 96 4.19 -7.24 1.23
C ALA A 96 5.13 -7.93 2.23
N GLY A 97 4.64 -9.02 2.85
CA GLY A 97 5.42 -9.80 3.82
C GLY A 97 5.62 -9.15 5.19
N LEU A 98 5.02 -7.99 5.46
CA LEU A 98 5.05 -7.37 6.79
C LEU A 98 4.03 -8.01 7.73
N ASP A 99 4.40 -8.15 9.01
CA ASP A 99 3.45 -8.52 10.05
C ASP A 99 2.42 -7.39 10.31
N PRO A 100 1.27 -7.67 10.99
CA PRO A 100 0.23 -6.68 11.20
C PRO A 100 0.69 -5.42 11.95
N ARG A 101 1.63 -5.54 12.89
CA ARG A 101 2.17 -4.39 13.65
C ARG A 101 3.04 -3.50 12.75
N GLU A 102 3.90 -4.10 11.94
CA GLU A 102 4.73 -3.36 11.00
C GLU A 102 3.88 -2.71 9.91
N ARG A 103 2.78 -3.34 9.45
CA ARG A 103 1.83 -2.70 8.51
C ARG A 103 1.20 -1.44 9.08
N VAL A 104 0.77 -1.44 10.34
CA VAL A 104 0.22 -0.25 11.00
C VAL A 104 1.27 0.87 11.08
N ARG A 105 2.50 0.55 11.48
CA ARG A 105 3.60 1.51 11.54
C ARG A 105 3.91 2.11 10.17
N PHE A 106 3.93 1.24 9.17
CA PHE A 106 4.17 1.64 7.78
C PHE A 106 3.09 2.58 7.27
N ARG A 107 1.80 2.26 7.49
CA ARG A 107 0.68 3.12 7.10
C ARG A 107 0.78 4.51 7.73
N ASN A 108 1.08 4.59 9.03
CA ASN A 108 1.26 5.87 9.72
C ASN A 108 2.43 6.68 9.13
N LEU A 109 3.53 6.01 8.79
CA LEU A 109 4.67 6.64 8.14
C LEU A 109 4.28 7.20 6.75
N ILE A 110 3.58 6.40 5.92
CA ILE A 110 3.12 6.85 4.60
C ILE A 110 2.17 8.05 4.73
N HIS A 111 1.25 8.01 5.69
CA HIS A 111 0.34 9.13 5.94
C HIS A 111 1.11 10.42 6.25
N SER A 112 2.09 10.37 7.15
CA SER A 112 2.92 11.54 7.47
C SER A 112 3.77 12.03 6.28
N LEU A 113 4.25 11.11 5.44
CA LEU A 113 5.00 11.47 4.22
C LEU A 113 4.11 12.12 3.14
N ALA A 114 2.82 11.79 3.11
CA ALA A 114 1.88 12.30 2.12
C ALA A 114 1.37 13.72 2.43
N GLU A 115 1.71 14.30 3.58
CA GLU A 115 1.28 15.66 3.97
C GLU A 115 1.91 16.73 3.07
N ASP A 116 3.15 16.54 2.63
CA ASP A 116 3.94 17.54 1.89
C ASP A 116 4.45 17.06 0.52
N ARG A 117 4.08 15.85 0.11
CA ARG A 117 4.52 15.26 -1.17
C ARG A 117 3.49 14.32 -1.78
N ILE A 118 3.66 14.01 -3.05
CA ILE A 118 2.86 13.00 -3.73
C ILE A 118 3.45 11.63 -3.41
N VAL A 119 2.64 10.73 -2.83
CA VAL A 119 3.00 9.32 -2.63
C VAL A 119 2.17 8.46 -3.57
N LEU A 120 2.83 7.75 -4.47
CA LEU A 120 2.24 6.74 -5.34
C LEU A 120 2.56 5.36 -4.80
N LEU A 121 1.53 4.63 -4.40
CA LEU A 121 1.65 3.30 -3.83
C LEU A 121 1.05 2.27 -4.79
N SER A 122 1.82 1.27 -5.22
CA SER A 122 1.28 0.06 -5.84
C SER A 122 1.08 -1.02 -4.78
N THR A 123 -0.07 -1.69 -4.77
CA THR A 123 -0.31 -2.86 -3.92
C THR A 123 -1.52 -3.67 -4.39
N HIS A 124 -1.51 -4.97 -4.11
CA HIS A 124 -2.64 -5.86 -4.25
C HIS A 124 -3.42 -6.04 -2.93
N ILE A 125 -2.95 -5.43 -1.83
CA ILE A 125 -3.57 -5.54 -0.49
C ILE A 125 -4.58 -4.39 -0.32
N VAL A 126 -5.83 -4.67 -0.63
CA VAL A 126 -6.93 -3.67 -0.65
C VAL A 126 -7.11 -3.00 0.71
N SER A 127 -7.00 -3.73 1.82
CA SER A 127 -7.15 -3.21 3.18
C SER A 127 -6.12 -2.15 3.56
N ASP A 128 -4.92 -2.20 2.96
CA ASP A 128 -3.90 -1.18 3.20
C ASP A 128 -4.26 0.13 2.48
N VAL A 129 -4.80 0.03 1.25
CA VAL A 129 -5.21 1.18 0.43
C VAL A 129 -6.41 1.90 1.03
N GLU A 130 -7.41 1.15 1.52
CA GLU A 130 -8.67 1.71 2.03
C GLU A 130 -8.46 2.72 3.16
N THR A 131 -7.38 2.55 3.94
CA THR A 131 -7.10 3.41 5.10
C THR A 131 -6.21 4.61 4.80
N ILE A 132 -5.39 4.58 3.73
CA ILE A 132 -4.39 5.62 3.47
C ILE A 132 -4.57 6.36 2.15
N ALA A 133 -5.29 5.78 1.17
CA ALA A 133 -5.40 6.37 -0.14
C ALA A 133 -6.43 7.51 -0.18
N GLY A 134 -5.99 8.71 -0.59
CA GLY A 134 -6.91 9.80 -0.94
C GLY A 134 -7.59 9.56 -2.28
N GLN A 135 -6.86 8.93 -3.22
CA GLN A 135 -7.37 8.53 -4.54
C GLN A 135 -6.85 7.15 -4.91
N ILE A 136 -7.67 6.39 -5.63
CA ILE A 136 -7.32 5.07 -6.16
C ILE A 136 -7.42 5.11 -7.68
N VAL A 137 -6.35 4.66 -8.31
CA VAL A 137 -6.28 4.44 -9.76
C VAL A 137 -6.41 2.95 -10.03
N MET A 138 -7.48 2.54 -10.70
CA MET A 138 -7.70 1.14 -11.05
C MET A 138 -7.50 0.93 -12.54
N PHE A 139 -6.73 -0.11 -12.88
CA PHE A 139 -6.51 -0.53 -14.26
C PHE A 139 -7.23 -1.86 -14.51
N ARG A 140 -7.88 -1.97 -15.66
CA ARG A 140 -8.47 -3.22 -16.15
C ARG A 140 -8.17 -3.34 -17.63
N ASP A 141 -7.77 -4.52 -18.11
CA ASP A 141 -7.44 -4.79 -19.52
C ASP A 141 -6.45 -3.77 -20.11
N HIS A 142 -5.38 -3.45 -19.34
CA HIS A 142 -4.35 -2.45 -19.66
C HIS A 142 -4.89 -1.03 -19.91
N ARG A 143 -6.08 -0.71 -19.44
CA ARG A 143 -6.71 0.61 -19.55
C ARG A 143 -7.05 1.15 -18.16
N LEU A 144 -7.08 2.47 -18.07
CA LEU A 144 -7.61 3.14 -16.88
C LEU A 144 -9.11 2.81 -16.76
N TYR A 145 -9.47 2.08 -15.70
CA TYR A 145 -10.87 1.80 -15.39
C TYR A 145 -11.50 2.96 -14.62
N CYS A 146 -10.87 3.43 -13.56
CA CYS A 146 -11.30 4.61 -12.82
C CYS A 146 -10.15 5.25 -12.04
N CYS A 147 -10.34 6.53 -11.71
CA CYS A 147 -9.54 7.28 -10.76
C CYS A 147 -10.52 8.02 -9.85
N ASP A 148 -10.64 7.62 -8.58
CA ASP A 148 -11.66 8.14 -7.68
C ASP A 148 -11.27 7.91 -6.21
N THR A 149 -12.00 8.52 -5.28
CA THR A 149 -11.82 8.25 -3.85
C THR A 149 -12.33 6.85 -3.48
N PRO A 150 -11.79 6.21 -2.43
CA PRO A 150 -12.31 4.92 -1.93
C PRO A 150 -13.82 4.95 -1.69
N ALA A 151 -14.32 6.03 -1.09
CA ALA A 151 -15.75 6.21 -0.79
C ALA A 151 -16.63 6.23 -2.05
N ASN A 152 -16.18 6.92 -3.10
CA ASN A 152 -16.92 6.99 -4.36
C ASN A 152 -16.90 5.66 -5.11
N ILE A 153 -15.80 4.92 -5.05
CA ILE A 153 -15.70 3.58 -5.64
C ILE A 153 -16.70 2.64 -4.95
N CYS A 154 -16.70 2.59 -3.63
CA CYS A 154 -17.64 1.78 -2.85
C CYS A 154 -19.11 2.20 -3.12
N ALA A 155 -19.38 3.51 -3.27
CA ALA A 155 -20.73 4.02 -3.49
C ALA A 155 -21.42 3.45 -4.75
N ARG A 156 -20.66 3.02 -5.76
CA ARG A 156 -21.19 2.39 -7.00
C ARG A 156 -21.87 1.04 -6.74
N PHE A 157 -21.58 0.42 -5.59
CA PHE A 157 -22.09 -0.89 -5.19
C PHE A 157 -23.10 -0.81 -4.03
N ARG A 158 -23.51 0.39 -3.62
CA ARG A 158 -24.56 0.56 -2.59
C ARG A 158 -25.85 -0.09 -3.03
N GLY A 159 -26.48 -0.83 -2.10
CA GLY A 159 -27.72 -1.57 -2.35
C GLY A 159 -27.57 -2.83 -3.20
N LYS A 160 -26.32 -3.22 -3.53
CA LYS A 160 -26.03 -4.45 -4.30
C LYS A 160 -25.27 -5.50 -3.49
N VAL A 161 -24.78 -5.16 -2.29
CA VAL A 161 -24.05 -6.07 -1.41
C VAL A 161 -24.96 -6.52 -0.29
N PHE A 162 -25.04 -7.86 -0.09
CA PHE A 162 -25.88 -8.49 0.92
C PHE A 162 -25.14 -9.58 1.67
N GLN A 163 -25.62 -9.90 2.87
CA GLN A 163 -25.21 -11.08 3.62
C GLN A 163 -26.36 -12.08 3.64
N VAL A 164 -26.04 -13.36 3.44
CA VAL A 164 -26.96 -14.49 3.52
C VAL A 164 -26.34 -15.58 4.40
N PRO A 165 -27.12 -16.45 5.06
CA PRO A 165 -26.60 -17.57 5.81
C PRO A 165 -25.73 -18.48 4.95
N ALA A 166 -24.67 -19.04 5.51
CA ALA A 166 -23.85 -20.03 4.83
C ALA A 166 -24.72 -21.25 4.45
N GLY A 167 -24.50 -21.77 3.24
CA GLY A 167 -25.32 -22.84 2.68
C GLY A 167 -26.54 -22.37 1.88
N THR A 168 -26.82 -21.05 1.81
CA THR A 168 -27.82 -20.50 0.89
C THR A 168 -27.40 -20.81 -0.55
N PRO A 169 -28.23 -21.51 -1.34
CA PRO A 169 -27.93 -21.76 -2.75
C PRO A 169 -27.94 -20.42 -3.50
N LEU A 170 -26.83 -20.14 -4.19
CA LEU A 170 -26.68 -18.91 -4.98
C LEU A 170 -27.19 -19.13 -6.39
N GLY A 171 -28.01 -18.19 -6.86
CA GLY A 171 -28.46 -18.15 -8.26
C GLY A 171 -27.39 -17.60 -9.21
N PRO A 172 -27.61 -17.70 -10.52
CA PRO A 172 -26.64 -17.28 -11.55
C PRO A 172 -26.29 -15.78 -11.48
N ASP A 173 -27.20 -14.95 -10.94
CA ASP A 173 -27.02 -13.49 -10.80
C ASP A 173 -26.41 -13.09 -9.45
N GLN A 174 -26.06 -14.07 -8.60
CA GLN A 174 -25.57 -13.86 -7.25
C GLN A 174 -24.10 -14.22 -7.16
N PHE A 175 -23.26 -13.22 -7.08
CA PHE A 175 -21.82 -13.40 -7.06
C PHE A 175 -21.29 -13.45 -5.61
N LEU A 176 -20.60 -14.54 -5.26
CA LEU A 176 -19.95 -14.67 -3.95
C LEU A 176 -18.74 -13.73 -3.89
N LEU A 177 -18.75 -12.80 -2.93
CA LEU A 177 -17.64 -11.91 -2.63
C LEU A 177 -16.70 -12.53 -1.59
N SER A 178 -17.24 -12.97 -0.45
CA SER A 178 -16.45 -13.58 0.61
C SER A 178 -17.34 -14.43 1.55
N GLU A 179 -16.66 -15.27 2.33
CA GLU A 179 -17.25 -16.00 3.45
C GLU A 179 -16.83 -15.35 4.76
N GLY A 180 -17.70 -15.31 5.75
CA GLY A 180 -17.43 -14.68 7.02
C GLY A 180 -18.23 -15.26 8.19
N GLN A 181 -18.04 -14.65 9.34
CA GLN A 181 -18.80 -14.97 10.56
C GLN A 181 -19.62 -13.75 10.97
N SER A 182 -20.88 -13.99 11.38
CA SER A 182 -21.74 -12.99 12.02
C SER A 182 -22.08 -13.45 13.44
N GLU A 183 -22.78 -12.61 14.20
CA GLU A 183 -23.27 -12.96 15.52
C GLU A 183 -24.23 -14.16 15.49
N VAL A 184 -24.87 -14.43 14.36
CA VAL A 184 -25.86 -15.50 14.16
C VAL A 184 -25.26 -16.77 13.58
N GLY A 185 -23.98 -16.72 13.13
CA GLY A 185 -23.29 -17.86 12.53
C GLY A 185 -22.53 -17.50 11.24
N PRO A 186 -22.07 -18.53 10.49
CA PRO A 186 -21.35 -18.30 9.25
C PRO A 186 -22.28 -17.71 8.16
N VAL A 187 -21.75 -16.74 7.42
CA VAL A 187 -22.48 -16.01 6.37
C VAL A 187 -21.67 -15.94 5.08
N LEU A 188 -22.38 -15.85 3.97
CA LEU A 188 -21.82 -15.49 2.68
C LEU A 188 -22.11 -14.01 2.42
N ARG A 189 -21.12 -13.30 1.91
CA ARG A 189 -21.22 -11.95 1.41
C ARG A 189 -21.35 -12.01 -0.09
N ILE A 190 -22.43 -11.47 -0.64
CA ILE A 190 -22.76 -11.60 -2.06
C ILE A 190 -23.02 -10.24 -2.71
N LEU A 191 -22.73 -10.17 -4.02
CA LEU A 191 -23.11 -9.05 -4.88
C LEU A 191 -24.27 -9.49 -5.79
N THR A 192 -25.36 -8.76 -5.78
CA THR A 192 -26.54 -9.02 -6.63
C THR A 192 -27.45 -7.80 -6.74
N GLU A 193 -28.21 -7.73 -7.80
CA GLU A 193 -29.35 -6.80 -7.93
C GLU A 193 -30.67 -7.46 -7.48
N ASN A 194 -30.70 -8.80 -7.39
CA ASN A 194 -31.86 -9.60 -7.01
C ASN A 194 -31.55 -10.42 -5.75
N PRO A 195 -31.64 -9.82 -4.54
CA PRO A 195 -31.28 -10.52 -3.32
C PRO A 195 -32.26 -11.66 -3.01
N PRO A 196 -31.79 -12.82 -2.54
CA PRO A 196 -32.67 -13.91 -2.13
C PRO A 196 -33.45 -13.55 -0.87
N ALA A 197 -34.54 -14.28 -0.60
CA ALA A 197 -35.36 -14.08 0.59
C ALA A 197 -34.49 -14.24 1.86
N GLY A 198 -34.60 -13.29 2.80
CA GLY A 198 -33.84 -13.26 4.03
C GLY A 198 -32.42 -12.68 3.91
N ALA A 199 -32.04 -12.16 2.75
CA ALA A 199 -30.77 -11.44 2.58
C ALA A 199 -30.78 -10.12 3.37
N VAL A 200 -29.72 -9.86 4.11
CA VAL A 200 -29.53 -8.63 4.89
C VAL A 200 -28.64 -7.67 4.11
N PRO A 201 -29.09 -6.42 3.82
CA PRO A 201 -28.26 -5.44 3.17
C PRO A 201 -26.97 -5.16 3.94
N ALA A 202 -25.83 -5.07 3.24
CA ALA A 202 -24.55 -4.75 3.82
C ALA A 202 -23.90 -3.56 3.10
N GLY A 203 -23.18 -2.72 3.86
CA GLY A 203 -22.40 -1.64 3.27
C GLY A 203 -21.25 -2.21 2.43
N PRO A 204 -21.05 -1.74 1.18
CA PRO A 204 -19.92 -2.20 0.37
C PRO A 204 -18.60 -1.66 0.90
N GLY A 205 -17.59 -2.52 1.06
CA GLY A 205 -16.19 -2.17 1.28
C GLY A 205 -15.41 -2.07 -0.03
N LEU A 206 -14.18 -1.59 0.05
CA LEU A 206 -13.31 -1.48 -1.11
C LEU A 206 -12.96 -2.87 -1.70
N GLU A 207 -12.83 -3.90 -0.85
CA GLU A 207 -12.59 -5.28 -1.28
C GLU A 207 -13.76 -5.83 -2.10
N ASP A 208 -15.00 -5.54 -1.69
CA ASP A 208 -16.19 -5.91 -2.48
C ASP A 208 -16.18 -5.25 -3.86
N ALA A 209 -15.85 -3.96 -3.89
CA ALA A 209 -15.75 -3.21 -5.14
C ALA A 209 -14.65 -3.76 -6.05
N PHE A 210 -13.49 -4.09 -5.48
CA PHE A 210 -12.38 -4.69 -6.22
C PHE A 210 -12.80 -6.04 -6.84
N LEU A 211 -13.34 -6.95 -6.04
CA LEU A 211 -13.81 -8.25 -6.51
C LEU A 211 -14.92 -8.11 -7.57
N ALA A 212 -15.84 -7.17 -7.38
CA ALA A 212 -16.91 -6.91 -8.34
C ALA A 212 -16.38 -6.41 -9.70
N ILE A 213 -15.36 -5.53 -9.69
CA ILE A 213 -14.77 -4.94 -10.90
C ILE A 213 -13.96 -5.99 -11.68
N TYR A 214 -13.24 -6.87 -10.97
CA TYR A 214 -12.34 -7.84 -11.60
C TYR A 214 -12.95 -9.23 -11.83
N ARG A 215 -14.24 -9.49 -11.44
CA ARG A 215 -14.91 -10.79 -11.56
C ARG A 215 -14.98 -11.36 -12.98
N GLU A 216 -15.03 -10.49 -14.00
CA GLU A 216 -15.22 -10.91 -15.39
C GLU A 216 -13.95 -11.40 -16.08
N VAL A 217 -12.80 -11.42 -15.38
CA VAL A 217 -11.53 -11.91 -15.94
C VAL A 217 -11.41 -13.44 -15.89
N GLN A 218 -12.35 -14.14 -15.21
CA GLN A 218 -12.31 -15.61 -15.01
C GLN A 218 -13.34 -16.39 -15.84
N SER A 219 -14.00 -15.76 -16.82
CA SER A 219 -14.95 -16.44 -17.73
C SER A 219 -14.38 -16.62 -19.13
#